data_3a91334933c1c2e3c6c40a5b4173b189
#
_entry.id   3a91334933c1c2e3c6c40a5b4173b189
#
_cell.length_a   1.000
_cell.length_b   1.000
_cell.length_c   1.000
_cell.angle_alpha   90.00
_cell.angle_beta   90.00
_cell.angle_gamma   90.00
#
_symmetry.space_group_name_H-M   'P 1'
#
loop_
_entity.id
_entity.type
_entity.pdbx_description
1 polymer ?
#
loop_
_entity_poly.entity_id
_entity_poly.type
_entity_poly.pdbx_seq_one_letter_code
_entity_poly.pdbx_strand_id
1 'polypeptide(L)'
;MTIGKNSTVTVGEGRVSKIGKDEALTVGKNLVISAGDSVTITTGSASITMKKDGTIQIKGKDITIDGSGKITVKAGGDIKMKGSKILQN
;
A
#
# COMPACT_ATOMS: atom_id res chain seq x y z
N MET A 1 17.28 7.75 -20.31
CA MET A 1 17.81 8.97 -19.68
C MET A 1 18.55 8.63 -18.41
N THR A 2 19.76 9.14 -18.27
CA THR A 2 20.57 8.90 -17.08
C THR A 2 20.77 10.23 -16.35
N ILE A 3 20.46 10.26 -15.06
CA ILE A 3 20.61 11.46 -14.23
C ILE A 3 21.53 11.14 -13.06
N GLY A 4 22.69 11.83 -13.00
CA GLY A 4 23.71 11.52 -12.02
C GLY A 4 23.44 12.05 -10.61
N LYS A 5 22.68 13.12 -10.46
CA LYS A 5 22.40 13.69 -9.15
C LYS A 5 20.91 13.76 -8.87
N ASN A 6 20.27 14.86 -9.22
CA ASN A 6 18.87 15.09 -8.86
C ASN A 6 18.02 15.31 -10.11
N SER A 7 16.80 14.81 -10.06
CA SER A 7 15.80 15.08 -11.07
C SER A 7 14.50 15.49 -10.39
N THR A 8 13.93 16.61 -10.84
CA THR A 8 12.67 17.09 -10.31
C THR A 8 11.68 17.21 -11.44
N VAL A 9 10.49 16.59 -11.27
CA VAL A 9 9.40 16.70 -12.24
C VAL A 9 8.22 17.35 -11.52
N THR A 10 7.77 18.50 -12.04
CA THR A 10 6.63 19.20 -11.48
C THR A 10 5.51 19.23 -12.52
N VAL A 11 4.33 18.74 -12.15
CA VAL A 11 3.17 18.71 -13.04
C VAL A 11 2.03 19.46 -12.35
N GLY A 12 1.53 20.50 -13.01
CA GLY A 12 0.54 21.41 -12.42
C GLY A 12 -0.85 20.82 -12.26
N GLU A 13 -1.25 19.91 -13.14
CA GLU A 13 -2.59 19.34 -13.08
C GLU A 13 -2.55 17.82 -12.92
N GLY A 14 -2.38 17.07 -14.01
CA GLY A 14 -2.43 15.64 -13.94
C GLY A 14 -1.29 14.99 -14.69
N ARG A 15 -0.93 13.79 -14.24
CA ARG A 15 0.05 12.97 -14.94
C ARG A 15 -0.45 11.55 -14.98
N VAL A 16 -0.44 10.95 -16.18
CA VAL A 16 -0.81 9.54 -16.35
C VAL A 16 0.37 8.82 -16.99
N SER A 17 0.76 7.71 -16.38
CA SER A 17 1.82 6.86 -16.90
C SER A 17 1.25 5.48 -17.16
N LYS A 18 1.39 4.99 -18.39
CA LYS A 18 0.93 3.64 -18.78
C LYS A 18 2.12 2.84 -19.30
N ILE A 19 2.33 1.70 -18.70
CA ILE A 19 3.42 0.79 -19.08
C ILE A 19 2.78 -0.51 -19.57
N GLY A 20 3.13 -0.92 -20.78
CA GLY A 20 2.49 -2.06 -21.45
C GLY A 20 2.81 -3.40 -20.82
N LYS A 21 3.97 -3.54 -20.20
CA LYS A 21 4.38 -4.80 -19.57
C LYS A 21 4.85 -4.59 -18.15
N ASP A 22 6.12 -4.27 -17.96
CA ASP A 22 6.72 -4.22 -16.63
C ASP A 22 7.28 -2.85 -16.32
N GLU A 23 7.11 -2.41 -15.09
CA GLU A 23 7.77 -1.24 -14.57
C GLU A 23 8.45 -1.62 -13.26
N ALA A 24 9.73 -1.28 -13.13
CA ALA A 24 10.49 -1.52 -11.91
C ALA A 24 10.97 -0.19 -11.35
N LEU A 25 10.74 0.00 -10.05
CA LEU A 25 11.22 1.17 -9.34
C LEU A 25 12.08 0.71 -8.18
N THR A 26 13.36 1.06 -8.22
CA THR A 26 14.32 0.70 -7.18
C THR A 26 14.89 1.96 -6.56
N VAL A 27 14.79 2.07 -5.26
CA VAL A 27 15.24 3.25 -4.53
C VAL A 27 16.26 2.82 -3.49
N GLY A 28 17.47 3.39 -3.54
CA GLY A 28 18.56 2.99 -2.67
C GLY A 28 18.37 3.33 -1.20
N LYS A 29 17.60 4.36 -0.89
CA LYS A 29 17.36 4.76 0.50
C LYS A 29 15.87 4.86 0.80
N ASN A 30 15.24 5.98 0.52
CA ASN A 30 13.86 6.21 0.93
C ASN A 30 12.97 6.49 -0.27
N LEU A 31 11.80 5.85 -0.30
CA LEU A 31 10.74 6.14 -1.25
C LEU A 31 9.59 6.76 -0.49
N VAL A 32 9.16 7.95 -0.91
CA VAL A 32 8.03 8.64 -0.29
C VAL A 32 6.93 8.81 -1.32
N ILE A 33 5.74 8.30 -0.99
CA ILE A 33 4.54 8.47 -1.81
C ILE A 33 3.51 9.16 -0.94
N SER A 34 3.11 10.38 -1.33
CA SER A 34 2.13 11.18 -0.59
C SER A 34 1.04 11.63 -1.53
N ALA A 35 -0.21 11.46 -1.12
CA ALA A 35 -1.36 11.94 -1.86
C ALA A 35 -2.27 12.72 -0.92
N GLY A 36 -2.89 13.78 -1.44
CA GLY A 36 -3.75 14.64 -0.63
C GLY A 36 -5.04 13.97 -0.20
N ASP A 37 -5.60 13.10 -1.02
CA ASP A 37 -6.89 12.47 -0.71
C ASP A 37 -6.78 10.97 -0.47
N SER A 38 -6.16 10.23 -1.38
CA SER A 38 -6.07 8.78 -1.22
C SER A 38 -4.93 8.18 -2.04
N VAL A 39 -4.47 7.02 -1.59
CA VAL A 39 -3.54 6.16 -2.34
C VAL A 39 -4.21 4.81 -2.51
N THR A 40 -4.26 4.31 -3.75
CA THR A 40 -4.84 3.02 -4.06
C THR A 40 -3.82 2.17 -4.82
N ILE A 41 -3.59 0.96 -4.36
CA ILE A 41 -2.75 -0.02 -5.03
C ILE A 41 -3.62 -1.24 -5.31
N THR A 42 -3.78 -1.60 -6.59
CA THR A 42 -4.73 -2.62 -7.01
C THR A 42 -4.08 -3.63 -7.96
N THR A 43 -4.35 -4.90 -7.73
CA THR A 43 -3.97 -5.99 -8.63
C THR A 43 -5.10 -7.01 -8.62
N GLY A 44 -5.79 -7.17 -9.77
CA GLY A 44 -6.91 -8.11 -9.83
C GLY A 44 -7.95 -7.81 -8.75
N SER A 45 -8.22 -8.79 -7.89
CA SER A 45 -9.19 -8.65 -6.81
C SER A 45 -8.57 -8.19 -5.49
N ALA A 46 -7.26 -7.93 -5.47
CA ALA A 46 -6.55 -7.49 -4.26
C ALA A 46 -6.32 -5.98 -4.31
N SER A 47 -6.46 -5.32 -3.17
CA SER A 47 -6.23 -3.88 -3.12
C SER A 47 -5.86 -3.42 -1.72
N ILE A 48 -5.10 -2.32 -1.67
CA ILE A 48 -4.79 -1.59 -0.45
C ILE A 48 -5.16 -0.14 -0.71
N THR A 49 -6.04 0.41 0.12
CA THR A 49 -6.50 1.79 -0.01
C THR A 49 -6.25 2.54 1.29
N MET A 50 -5.64 3.73 1.18
CA MET A 50 -5.46 4.62 2.31
C MET A 50 -6.14 5.94 2.00
N LYS A 51 -6.96 6.42 2.93
CA LYS A 51 -7.69 7.67 2.78
C LYS A 51 -7.20 8.72 3.78
N LYS A 52 -7.40 9.98 3.44
CA LYS A 52 -6.90 11.08 4.28
C LYS A 52 -7.55 11.15 5.67
N ASP A 53 -8.72 10.52 5.85
CA ASP A 53 -9.38 10.48 7.15
C ASP A 53 -8.79 9.42 8.08
N GLY A 54 -7.78 8.69 7.62
CA GLY A 54 -7.12 7.67 8.40
C GLY A 54 -7.60 6.25 8.14
N THR A 55 -8.53 6.06 7.22
CA THR A 55 -9.06 4.73 6.90
C THR A 55 -8.06 3.96 6.05
N ILE A 56 -7.76 2.73 6.45
CA ILE A 56 -6.92 1.81 5.70
C ILE A 56 -7.72 0.53 5.46
N GLN A 57 -7.87 0.15 4.19
CA GLN A 57 -8.56 -1.06 3.79
C GLN A 57 -7.61 -2.00 3.06
N ILE A 58 -7.57 -3.24 3.49
CA ILE A 58 -6.79 -4.30 2.83
C ILE A 58 -7.79 -5.37 2.41
N LYS A 59 -7.94 -5.57 1.10
CA LYS A 59 -8.91 -6.51 0.53
C LYS A 59 -8.19 -7.53 -0.34
N GLY A 60 -8.61 -8.76 -0.25
CA GLY A 60 -8.11 -9.83 -1.09
C GLY A 60 -8.91 -11.09 -0.88
N LYS A 61 -8.67 -12.08 -1.72
CA LYS A 61 -9.31 -13.38 -1.57
C LYS A 61 -8.67 -14.13 -0.41
N ASP A 62 -7.36 -14.24 -0.43
CA ASP A 62 -6.60 -14.86 0.65
C ASP A 62 -5.60 -13.86 1.20
N ILE A 63 -5.64 -13.62 2.49
CA ILE A 63 -4.75 -12.67 3.14
C ILE A 63 -3.95 -13.42 4.19
N THR A 64 -2.63 -13.41 4.04
CA THR A 64 -1.72 -14.07 4.96
C THR A 64 -0.85 -13.00 5.62
N ILE A 65 -0.84 -13.01 6.95
CA ILE A 65 0.04 -12.15 7.73
C ILE A 65 0.97 -13.05 8.52
N ASP A 66 2.24 -13.08 8.13
CA ASP A 66 3.21 -14.00 8.68
C ASP A 66 4.41 -13.21 9.21
N GLY A 67 4.59 -13.21 10.52
CA GLY A 67 5.72 -12.55 11.16
C GLY A 67 6.67 -13.58 11.75
N SER A 68 7.95 -13.46 11.45
CA SER A 68 8.96 -14.34 12.01
C SER A 68 9.28 -14.02 13.48
N GLY A 69 9.00 -12.78 13.88
CA GLY A 69 9.15 -12.37 15.27
C GLY A 69 7.80 -12.24 15.94
N LYS A 70 7.27 -11.04 16.00
CA LYS A 70 6.00 -10.77 16.66
C LYS A 70 5.02 -10.12 15.69
N ILE A 71 3.74 -10.41 15.87
CA ILE A 71 2.67 -9.67 15.25
C ILE A 71 1.84 -9.07 16.37
N THR A 72 1.78 -7.75 16.42
CA THR A 72 1.04 -7.03 17.44
C THR A 72 -0.20 -6.39 16.82
N VAL A 73 -1.37 -6.73 17.33
CA VAL A 73 -2.64 -6.15 16.91
C VAL A 73 -3.22 -5.41 18.10
N LYS A 74 -3.36 -4.09 17.97
CA LYS A 74 -3.86 -3.22 19.04
C LYS A 74 -4.91 -2.29 18.49
N ALA A 75 -5.94 -2.05 19.28
CA ALA A 75 -6.97 -1.07 18.97
C ALA A 75 -7.28 -0.27 20.23
N GLY A 76 -7.56 1.01 20.06
CA GLY A 76 -8.05 1.84 21.17
C GLY A 76 -9.51 1.53 21.51
N GLY A 77 -10.26 1.05 20.54
CA GLY A 77 -11.62 0.59 20.72
C GLY A 77 -11.69 -0.93 20.62
N ASP A 78 -12.56 -1.42 19.74
CA ASP A 78 -12.82 -2.85 19.60
C ASP A 78 -11.99 -3.47 18.49
N ILE A 79 -11.59 -4.73 18.71
CA ILE A 79 -11.05 -5.58 17.66
C ILE A 79 -12.14 -6.60 17.32
N LYS A 80 -12.60 -6.60 16.06
CA LYS A 80 -13.62 -7.53 15.59
C LYS A 80 -12.99 -8.55 14.65
N MET A 81 -13.21 -9.81 14.95
CA MET A 81 -12.76 -10.92 14.12
C MET A 81 -13.96 -11.79 13.79
N LYS A 82 -14.18 -12.00 12.49
CA LYS A 82 -15.29 -12.83 12.00
C LYS A 82 -14.77 -13.81 10.97
N GLY A 83 -15.21 -15.02 11.06
CA GLY A 83 -14.89 -16.05 10.11
C GLY A 83 -15.70 -17.30 10.43
N SER A 84 -15.72 -18.27 9.53
CA SER A 84 -16.37 -19.55 9.81
C SER A 84 -15.64 -20.30 10.91
N LYS A 85 -14.31 -20.09 11.02
CA LYS A 85 -13.49 -20.62 12.10
C LYS A 85 -12.43 -19.60 12.48
N ILE A 86 -12.17 -19.50 13.77
CA ILE A 86 -11.05 -18.72 14.30
C ILE A 86 -10.25 -19.66 15.17
N LEU A 87 -9.00 -19.93 14.75
CA LEU A 87 -8.12 -20.87 15.45
C LEU A 87 -7.11 -20.11 16.29
N GLN A 88 -6.99 -20.48 17.54
CA GLN A 88 -6.06 -19.87 18.47
C GLN A 88 -5.35 -20.95 19.26
N ASN A 89 -4.02 -20.89 19.27
CA ASN A 89 -3.20 -21.85 20.03
C ASN A 89 -2.97 -21.37 21.45
#